data_6c19e77769331bf6968fbaa2cf418ebb
#
_entry.id   6c19e77769331bf6968fbaa2cf418ebb
#
_cell.length_a   1.000
_cell.length_b   1.000
_cell.length_c   1.000
_cell.angle_alpha   90.00
_cell.angle_beta   90.00
_cell.angle_gamma   90.00
#
_symmetry.space_group_name_H-M   'P 1'
#
loop_
_entity.id
_entity.type
_entity.pdbx_description
1 polymer ?
#
loop_
_entity_poly.entity_id
_entity_poly.type
_entity_poly.pdbx_seq_one_letter_code
_entity_poly.pdbx_strand_id
1 'polypeptide(L)'
;MPSPDLDLLRGTLDLLILKTLSWGPMHGLAVLRWIEQTTHDRLQIEEGALYPALHRMERKGWLDAEWGFTQNNRKAKYYRLTAAGRKQLAAEASKWSRYAEVMQPVLAAQGAR
;
A
#
# COMPACT_ATOMS: atom_id res chain seq x y z
N MET A 1 7.34 18.64 -12.85
CA MET A 1 7.07 17.63 -11.80
C MET A 1 5.59 17.62 -11.46
N PRO A 2 4.95 16.50 -11.60
CA PRO A 2 3.56 16.43 -11.15
C PRO A 2 3.49 16.62 -9.64
N SER A 3 2.53 17.39 -9.19
CA SER A 3 2.24 17.51 -7.77
C SER A 3 1.26 16.40 -7.36
N PRO A 4 1.27 15.97 -6.09
CA PRO A 4 0.24 15.06 -5.61
C PRO A 4 -1.12 15.71 -5.79
N ASP A 5 -2.01 15.05 -6.54
CA ASP A 5 -3.35 15.55 -6.79
C ASP A 5 -4.44 14.71 -6.11
N LEU A 6 -4.01 13.68 -5.37
CA LEU A 6 -4.93 12.81 -4.66
C LEU A 6 -4.49 12.63 -3.22
N ASP A 7 -5.42 12.80 -2.32
CA ASP A 7 -5.20 12.42 -0.94
C ASP A 7 -5.39 10.91 -0.79
N LEU A 8 -4.65 10.33 0.14
CA LEU A 8 -4.75 8.91 0.42
C LEU A 8 -6.11 8.62 1.07
N LEU A 9 -6.93 7.83 0.41
CA LEU A 9 -8.23 7.45 0.95
C LEU A 9 -8.06 6.54 2.15
N ARG A 10 -8.95 6.70 3.11
CA ARG A 10 -8.93 5.92 4.34
C ARG A 10 -9.03 4.43 4.01
N GLY A 11 -8.15 3.63 4.60
CA GLY A 11 -8.14 2.19 4.42
C GLY A 11 -7.38 1.69 3.20
N THR A 12 -6.93 2.59 2.32
CA THR A 12 -6.21 2.15 1.12
C THR A 12 -4.72 1.99 1.33
N LEU A 13 -4.14 2.57 2.38
CA LEU A 13 -2.71 2.45 2.65
C LEU A 13 -2.30 0.99 2.86
N ASP A 14 -3.08 0.25 3.64
CA ASP A 14 -2.79 -1.17 3.89
C ASP A 14 -2.78 -1.96 2.58
N LEU A 15 -3.75 -1.72 1.71
CA LEU A 15 -3.81 -2.37 0.39
C LEU A 15 -2.57 -2.06 -0.44
N LEU A 16 -2.14 -0.80 -0.47
CA LEU A 16 -0.95 -0.39 -1.22
C LEU A 16 0.30 -1.06 -0.70
N ILE A 17 0.46 -1.14 0.62
CA ILE A 17 1.62 -1.79 1.24
C ILE A 17 1.60 -3.29 0.92
N LEU A 18 0.46 -3.95 1.11
CA LEU A 18 0.35 -5.38 0.83
C LEU A 18 0.69 -5.68 -0.62
N LYS A 19 0.17 -4.89 -1.55
CA LYS A 19 0.44 -5.10 -2.97
C LYS A 19 1.92 -4.89 -3.29
N THR A 20 2.53 -3.85 -2.75
CA THR A 20 3.94 -3.57 -2.96
C THR A 20 4.81 -4.74 -2.50
N LEU A 21 4.50 -5.29 -1.33
CA LEU A 21 5.28 -6.40 -0.77
C LEU A 21 4.96 -7.75 -1.44
N SER A 22 3.96 -7.80 -2.32
CA SER A 22 3.68 -9.03 -3.07
C SER A 22 4.80 -9.37 -4.06
N TRP A 23 5.63 -8.41 -4.42
CA TRP A 23 6.76 -8.61 -5.33
C TRP A 23 8.01 -9.17 -4.64
N GLY A 24 8.06 -9.11 -3.33
CA GLY A 24 9.18 -9.59 -2.55
C GLY A 24 9.48 -8.69 -1.35
N PRO A 25 10.46 -9.06 -0.52
CA PRO A 25 10.80 -8.27 0.65
C PRO A 25 11.32 -6.88 0.28
N MET A 26 10.92 -5.86 1.04
CA MET A 26 11.40 -4.49 0.88
C MET A 26 11.48 -3.82 2.24
N HIS A 27 12.43 -2.89 2.40
CA HIS A 27 12.43 -2.01 3.56
C HIS A 27 11.43 -0.87 3.35
N GLY A 28 11.05 -0.18 4.44
CA GLY A 28 9.95 0.79 4.40
C GLY A 28 10.13 1.91 3.38
N LEU A 29 11.33 2.47 3.26
CA LEU A 29 11.58 3.54 2.30
C LEU A 29 11.41 3.05 0.86
N ALA A 30 11.81 1.81 0.57
CA ALA A 30 11.62 1.24 -0.76
C ALA A 30 10.15 1.06 -1.09
N VAL A 31 9.33 0.65 -0.11
CA VAL A 31 7.88 0.56 -0.28
C VAL A 31 7.30 1.91 -0.68
N LEU A 32 7.66 2.95 0.06
CA LEU A 32 7.18 4.29 -0.19
C LEU A 32 7.56 4.78 -1.58
N ARG A 33 8.83 4.60 -1.96
CA ARG A 33 9.32 5.00 -3.27
C ARG A 33 8.66 4.25 -4.41
N TRP A 34 8.42 2.96 -4.23
CA TRP A 34 7.76 2.16 -5.26
C TRP A 34 6.35 2.68 -5.53
N ILE A 35 5.60 3.00 -4.46
CA ILE A 35 4.25 3.54 -4.61
C ILE A 35 4.29 4.90 -5.31
N GLU A 36 5.21 5.78 -4.91
CA GLU A 36 5.35 7.08 -5.54
C GLU A 36 5.71 6.98 -7.02
N GLN A 37 6.66 6.12 -7.37
CA GLN A 37 7.07 5.92 -8.76
C GLN A 37 5.94 5.33 -9.60
N THR A 38 5.24 4.34 -9.07
CA THR A 38 4.17 3.65 -9.79
C THR A 38 2.99 4.57 -10.05
N THR A 39 2.75 5.54 -9.18
CA THR A 39 1.68 6.50 -9.33
C THR A 39 2.13 7.80 -10.00
N HIS A 40 3.37 7.87 -10.49
CA HIS A 40 3.95 9.08 -11.11
C HIS A 40 3.84 10.29 -10.18
N ASP A 41 4.14 10.09 -8.91
CA ASP A 41 4.08 11.09 -7.83
C ASP A 41 2.69 11.68 -7.58
N ARG A 42 1.65 11.08 -8.14
CA ARG A 42 0.29 11.57 -7.92
C ARG A 42 -0.25 11.19 -6.53
N LEU A 43 0.30 10.14 -5.94
CA LEU A 43 -0.06 9.70 -4.61
C LEU A 43 1.21 9.60 -3.78
N GLN A 44 1.31 10.41 -2.72
CA GLN A 44 2.46 10.40 -1.83
C GLN A 44 2.03 9.97 -0.44
N ILE A 45 2.89 9.20 0.21
CA ILE A 45 2.63 8.67 1.53
C ILE A 45 3.70 9.21 2.46
N GLU A 46 3.28 9.88 3.51
CA GLU A 46 4.20 10.40 4.51
C GLU A 46 4.76 9.27 5.37
N GLU A 47 6.04 9.39 5.74
CA GLU A 47 6.68 8.41 6.62
C GLU A 47 5.93 8.26 7.94
N GLY A 48 5.34 9.35 8.44
CA GLY A 48 4.54 9.33 9.64
C GLY A 48 3.31 8.44 9.57
N ALA A 49 2.81 8.15 8.37
CA ALA A 49 1.71 7.21 8.16
C ALA A 49 2.22 5.80 7.85
N LEU A 50 3.33 5.70 7.13
CA LEU A 50 3.86 4.44 6.64
C LEU A 50 4.32 3.51 7.76
N TYR A 51 5.22 4.00 8.62
CA TYR A 51 5.83 3.12 9.64
C TYR A 51 4.83 2.61 10.68
N PRO A 52 3.91 3.42 11.19
CA PRO A 52 2.86 2.87 12.06
C PRO A 52 2.01 1.80 11.37
N ALA A 53 1.72 1.96 10.08
CA ALA A 53 0.97 0.95 9.32
C ALA A 53 1.75 -0.35 9.20
N LEU A 54 3.03 -0.27 8.87
CA LEU A 54 3.90 -1.45 8.80
C LEU A 54 3.94 -2.20 10.13
N HIS A 55 4.11 -1.47 11.23
CA HIS A 55 4.16 -2.08 12.56
C HIS A 55 2.82 -2.74 12.93
N ARG A 56 1.71 -2.08 12.62
CA ARG A 56 0.38 -2.62 12.88
C ARG A 56 0.15 -3.92 12.10
N MET A 57 0.55 -3.92 10.83
CA MET A 57 0.36 -5.08 9.96
C MET A 57 1.27 -6.23 10.38
N GLU A 58 2.47 -5.93 10.88
CA GLU A 58 3.35 -6.94 11.45
C GLU A 58 2.71 -7.57 12.70
N ARG A 59 2.15 -6.76 13.58
CA ARG A 59 1.46 -7.27 14.78
C ARG A 59 0.25 -8.14 14.44
N LYS A 60 -0.41 -7.85 13.33
CA LYS A 60 -1.56 -8.66 12.87
C LYS A 60 -1.12 -9.97 12.20
N GLY A 61 0.17 -10.16 12.01
CA GLY A 61 0.68 -11.36 11.36
C GLY A 61 0.59 -11.34 9.84
N TRP A 62 0.27 -10.20 9.24
CA TRP A 62 0.24 -10.06 7.78
C TRP A 62 1.63 -9.88 7.20
N LEU A 63 2.56 -9.35 7.99
CA LEU A 63 3.95 -9.14 7.59
C LEU A 63 4.89 -9.79 8.59
N ASP A 64 5.98 -10.36 8.08
CA ASP A 64 7.18 -10.66 8.85
C ASP A 64 8.23 -9.62 8.57
N ALA A 65 9.16 -9.46 9.47
CA ALA A 65 10.25 -8.52 9.29
C ALA A 65 11.57 -9.13 9.70
N GLU A 66 12.62 -8.70 9.02
CA GLU A 66 13.98 -9.16 9.28
C GLU A 66 14.95 -8.00 9.03
N TRP A 67 15.94 -7.85 9.90
CA TRP A 67 16.97 -6.84 9.73
C TRP A 67 17.96 -7.28 8.66
N GLY A 68 18.35 -6.32 7.82
CA GLY A 68 19.33 -6.54 6.77
C GLY A 68 20.07 -5.24 6.46
N PHE A 69 20.75 -5.23 5.32
CA PHE A 69 21.51 -4.04 4.90
C PHE A 69 21.09 -3.64 3.50
N THR A 70 20.99 -2.32 3.28
CA THR A 70 20.72 -1.75 1.97
C THR A 70 21.97 -1.79 1.11
N GLN A 71 21.84 -1.43 -0.17
CA GLN A 71 22.96 -1.33 -1.08
C GLN A 71 24.01 -0.33 -0.58
N ASN A 72 23.58 0.68 0.18
CA ASN A 72 24.48 1.67 0.78
C ASN A 72 25.04 1.22 2.13
N ASN A 73 24.92 -0.07 2.44
CA ASN A 73 25.41 -0.68 3.66
C ASN A 73 24.80 -0.07 4.94
N ARG A 74 23.56 0.36 4.84
CA ARG A 74 22.81 0.85 6.00
C ARG A 74 21.91 -0.23 6.53
N LYS A 75 21.85 -0.36 7.85
CA LYS A 75 20.94 -1.31 8.49
C LYS A 75 19.49 -0.89 8.26
N ALA A 76 18.67 -1.83 7.80
CA ALA A 76 17.26 -1.58 7.53
C ALA A 76 16.43 -2.80 7.85
N LYS A 77 15.18 -2.56 8.23
CA LYS A 77 14.22 -3.62 8.51
C LYS A 77 13.46 -3.93 7.22
N TYR A 78 13.55 -5.17 6.77
CA TYR A 78 12.88 -5.65 5.57
C TYR A 78 11.60 -6.36 5.94
N TYR A 79 10.51 -5.99 5.28
CA TYR A 79 9.19 -6.56 5.48
C TYR A 79 8.84 -7.48 4.32
N ARG A 80 8.10 -8.53 4.61
CA ARG A 80 7.60 -9.44 3.57
C ARG A 80 6.21 -9.94 3.95
N LEU A 81 5.43 -10.34 2.94
CA LEU A 81 4.11 -10.91 3.18
C LEU A 81 4.22 -12.30 3.77
N THR A 82 3.37 -12.57 4.77
CA THR A 82 3.10 -13.91 5.24
C THR A 82 1.98 -14.53 4.41
N ALA A 83 1.68 -15.81 4.65
CA ALA A 83 0.52 -16.45 4.04
C ALA A 83 -0.77 -15.70 4.41
N ALA A 84 -0.90 -15.27 5.67
CA ALA A 84 -2.05 -14.48 6.10
C ALA A 84 -2.10 -13.12 5.38
N GLY A 85 -0.93 -12.50 5.15
CA GLY A 85 -0.84 -11.24 4.41
C GLY A 85 -1.29 -11.39 2.96
N ARG A 86 -0.96 -12.52 2.32
CA ARG A 86 -1.42 -12.79 0.95
C ARG A 86 -2.93 -12.92 0.87
N LYS A 87 -3.53 -13.59 1.85
CA LYS A 87 -5.00 -13.69 1.92
C LYS A 87 -5.62 -12.32 2.13
N GLN A 88 -5.01 -11.51 2.99
CA GLN A 88 -5.52 -10.17 3.26
C GLN A 88 -5.42 -9.30 2.01
N LEU A 89 -4.33 -9.41 1.26
CA LEU A 89 -4.18 -8.69 -0.01
C LEU A 89 -5.31 -9.04 -0.98
N ALA A 90 -5.59 -10.33 -1.15
CA ALA A 90 -6.65 -10.77 -2.06
C ALA A 90 -8.01 -10.21 -1.63
N ALA A 91 -8.31 -10.26 -0.33
CA ALA A 91 -9.57 -9.75 0.21
C ALA A 91 -9.70 -8.23 0.01
N GLU A 92 -8.65 -7.48 0.32
CA GLU A 92 -8.66 -6.02 0.19
C GLU A 92 -8.73 -5.59 -1.27
N ALA A 93 -7.99 -6.25 -2.15
CA ALA A 93 -8.01 -5.94 -3.59
C ALA A 93 -9.39 -6.20 -4.20
N SER A 94 -10.01 -7.32 -3.82
CA SER A 94 -11.37 -7.66 -4.27
C SER A 94 -12.39 -6.64 -3.78
N LYS A 95 -12.29 -6.24 -2.53
CA LYS A 95 -13.18 -5.25 -1.94
C LYS A 95 -13.06 -3.91 -2.65
N TRP A 96 -11.84 -3.49 -2.93
CA TRP A 96 -11.60 -2.24 -3.66
C TRP A 96 -12.20 -2.29 -5.07
N SER A 97 -11.99 -3.39 -5.81
CA SER A 97 -12.52 -3.53 -7.17
C SER A 97 -14.04 -3.48 -7.19
N ARG A 98 -14.69 -4.17 -6.24
CA ARG A 98 -16.15 -4.15 -6.13
C ARG A 98 -16.67 -2.78 -5.78
N TYR A 99 -15.97 -2.07 -4.90
CA TYR A 99 -16.34 -0.72 -4.52
C TYR A 99 -16.29 0.21 -5.74
N ALA A 100 -15.20 0.13 -6.50
CA ALA A 100 -15.05 0.94 -7.72
C ALA A 100 -16.15 0.64 -8.74
N GLU A 101 -16.50 -0.63 -8.91
CA GLU A 101 -17.57 -1.02 -9.82
C GLU A 101 -18.93 -0.43 -9.41
N VAL A 102 -19.20 -0.39 -8.12
CA VAL A 102 -20.47 0.15 -7.59
C VAL A 102 -20.50 1.68 -7.73
N MET A 103 -19.35 2.32 -7.56
CA MET A 103 -19.26 3.78 -7.67
C MET A 103 -19.48 4.29 -9.10
N GLN A 104 -18.98 3.59 -10.09
CA GLN A 104 -19.00 4.08 -11.48
C GLN A 104 -20.39 4.37 -12.03
N PRO A 105 -21.38 3.49 -11.87
CA PRO A 105 -22.73 3.81 -12.37
C PRO A 105 -23.32 5.06 -11.74
N VAL A 106 -23.05 5.29 -10.45
CA VAL A 106 -23.54 6.47 -9.76
C VAL A 106 -22.93 7.74 -10.35
N LEU A 107 -21.60 7.70 -10.54
CA LEU A 107 -20.87 8.87 -11.07
C LEU A 107 -21.19 9.12 -12.54
N ALA A 108 -21.49 8.08 -13.31
CA ALA A 108 -21.81 8.21 -14.72
C ALA A 108 -23.27 8.55 -14.99
N ALA A 109 -24.13 8.47 -13.98
CA ALA A 109 -25.57 8.72 -14.14
C ALA A 109 -25.82 10.18 -14.57
N GLN A 110 -26.72 10.38 -15.50
CA GLN A 110 -27.05 11.69 -16.02
C GLN A 110 -28.30 12.29 -15.38
N GLY A 111 -28.86 11.63 -14.39
CA GLY A 111 -30.01 12.12 -13.67
C GLY A 111 -30.45 11.14 -12.61
N ALA A 112 -31.19 11.65 -11.64
CA ALA A 112 -31.78 10.87 -10.58
C ALA A 112 -33.29 10.87 -10.74
N ARG A 113 -33.90 9.79 -10.29
CA ARG A 113 -35.35 9.69 -10.33
C ARG A 113 -35.89 9.47 -8.95
#